data_b0a2046a77ad375510baac8da105acd6
#
_entry.id   b0a2046a77ad375510baac8da105acd6
#
_cell.length_a   1.000
_cell.length_b   1.000
_cell.length_c   1.000
_cell.angle_alpha   90.00
_cell.angle_beta   90.00
_cell.angle_gamma   90.00
#
_symmetry.space_group_name_H-M   'P 1'
#
loop_
_entity.id
_entity.type
_entity.pdbx_description
1 polymer ?
#
loop_
_entity_poly.entity_id
_entity_poly.type
_entity_poly.pdbx_seq_one_letter_code
_entity_poly.pdbx_strand_id
1 'polypeptide(L)'
;METKREQITTEVVFNGDRTYEIKRRIEGYKGDKAILIGLYPAIDGDNITKIDSTQLHLINHMKEMGLSEVRIMNLYSEVFERKPTVSQLTYDTENFEYISKAVNEADTDSCKLIIAYGSSLGGNKMTNTIKHNLLTVI
;
A
#
# COMPACT_ATOMS: atom_id res chain seq x y z
N MET A 1 -3.60 -37.16 11.95
CA MET A 1 -3.95 -35.82 11.39
C MET A 1 -3.53 -34.72 12.36
N GLU A 2 -3.02 -33.62 11.80
CA GLU A 2 -2.65 -32.45 12.59
C GLU A 2 -3.41 -31.25 12.07
N THR A 3 -3.67 -30.26 12.94
CA THR A 3 -4.30 -29.00 12.57
C THR A 3 -3.34 -27.86 12.90
N LYS A 4 -3.11 -26.98 11.92
CA LYS A 4 -2.33 -25.77 12.10
C LYS A 4 -3.17 -24.56 11.73
N ARG A 5 -3.10 -23.51 12.53
CA ARG A 5 -3.84 -22.27 12.29
C ARG A 5 -2.88 -21.10 12.18
N GLU A 6 -3.05 -20.33 11.13
CA GLU A 6 -2.37 -19.04 10.98
C GLU A 6 -3.43 -17.97 10.70
N GLN A 7 -3.15 -16.76 11.11
CA GLN A 7 -4.12 -15.66 11.04
C GLN A 7 -3.46 -14.44 10.42
N ILE A 8 -4.15 -13.84 9.44
CA ILE A 8 -3.75 -12.57 8.83
C ILE A 8 -4.79 -11.53 9.20
N THR A 9 -4.33 -10.45 9.83
CA THR A 9 -5.18 -9.31 10.18
C THR A 9 -5.08 -8.25 9.11
N THR A 10 -6.21 -7.67 8.72
CA THR A 10 -6.28 -6.56 7.77
C THR A 10 -6.91 -5.35 8.43
N GLU A 11 -6.25 -4.20 8.28
CA GLU A 11 -6.78 -2.91 8.69
C GLU A 11 -6.76 -1.95 7.50
N VAL A 12 -7.79 -1.14 7.34
CA VAL A 12 -7.90 -0.15 6.27
C VAL A 12 -8.14 1.22 6.89
N VAL A 13 -7.31 2.19 6.54
CA VAL A 13 -7.49 3.60 6.90
C VAL A 13 -8.11 4.30 5.71
N PHE A 14 -9.32 4.79 5.86
CA PHE A 14 -10.07 5.35 4.76
C PHE A 14 -10.94 6.54 5.20
N ASN A 15 -11.37 7.32 4.22
CA ASN A 15 -12.36 8.38 4.40
C ASN A 15 -13.21 8.45 3.13
N GLY A 16 -14.47 8.00 3.23
CA GLY A 16 -15.37 7.91 2.07
C GLY A 16 -14.80 6.95 1.00
N ASP A 17 -14.62 7.46 -0.21
CA ASP A 17 -14.08 6.73 -1.36
C ASP A 17 -12.55 6.79 -1.47
N ARG A 18 -11.88 7.31 -0.45
CA ARG A 18 -10.42 7.41 -0.41
C ARG A 18 -9.83 6.44 0.60
N THR A 19 -8.83 5.67 0.17
CA THR A 19 -8.10 4.74 1.02
C THR A 19 -6.66 5.19 1.12
N TYR A 20 -6.19 5.41 2.34
CA TYR A 20 -4.84 5.90 2.62
C TYR A 20 -3.86 4.80 2.96
N GLU A 21 -4.34 3.73 3.59
CA GLU A 21 -3.48 2.60 3.97
C GLU A 21 -4.29 1.31 4.03
N ILE A 22 -3.68 0.23 3.55
CA ILE A 22 -4.15 -1.14 3.75
C ILE A 22 -3.02 -1.87 4.45
N LYS A 23 -3.24 -2.30 5.69
CA LYS A 23 -2.23 -3.01 6.48
C LYS A 23 -2.57 -4.49 6.57
N ARG A 24 -1.60 -5.34 6.22
CA ARG A 24 -1.69 -6.78 6.35
C ARG A 24 -0.63 -7.26 7.33
N ARG A 25 -1.03 -8.03 8.34
CA ARG A 25 -0.13 -8.57 9.36
C ARG A 25 -0.35 -10.06 9.54
N ILE A 26 0.73 -10.84 9.56
CA ILE A 26 0.69 -12.25 9.93
C ILE A 26 0.85 -12.31 11.44
N GLU A 27 -0.21 -12.68 12.15
CA GLU A 27 -0.21 -12.72 13.61
C GLU A 27 0.71 -13.82 14.13
N GLY A 28 1.48 -13.49 15.15
CA GLY A 28 2.41 -14.43 15.78
C GLY A 28 3.68 -14.73 15.00
N TYR A 29 3.86 -14.19 13.80
CA TYR A 29 5.07 -14.33 13.03
C TYR A 29 6.01 -13.16 13.31
N LYS A 30 7.28 -13.46 13.63
CA LYS A 30 8.32 -12.45 13.88
C LYS A 30 9.09 -12.20 12.59
N GLY A 31 8.99 -11.00 12.10
CA GLY A 31 9.68 -10.58 10.89
C GLY A 31 9.78 -9.05 10.84
N ASP A 32 10.37 -8.56 9.76
CA ASP A 32 10.46 -7.14 9.50
C ASP A 32 9.12 -6.60 9.03
N LYS A 33 9.01 -5.28 8.99
CA LYS A 33 7.88 -4.56 8.43
C LYS A 33 8.25 -3.98 7.06
N ALA A 34 7.26 -3.66 6.26
CA ALA A 34 7.46 -2.96 5.00
C ALA A 34 6.38 -1.92 4.77
N ILE A 35 6.76 -0.85 4.05
CA ILE A 35 5.83 0.09 3.44
C ILE A 35 5.92 -0.15 1.94
N LEU A 36 4.79 -0.45 1.31
CA LEU A 36 4.70 -0.65 -0.13
C LEU A 36 3.93 0.51 -0.75
N ILE A 37 4.55 1.17 -1.73
CA ILE A 37 3.94 2.29 -2.43
C ILE A 37 3.47 1.81 -3.81
N GLY A 38 2.15 1.74 -3.96
CA GLY A 38 1.50 1.39 -5.22
C GLY A 38 0.98 2.61 -5.97
N LEU A 39 0.15 2.39 -6.98
CA LEU A 39 -0.37 3.46 -7.84
C LEU A 39 -1.71 3.99 -7.35
N TYR A 40 -2.72 3.15 -7.25
CA TYR A 40 -4.03 3.49 -6.68
C TYR A 40 -4.63 2.28 -5.97
N PRO A 41 -5.49 2.49 -4.95
CA PRO A 41 -6.01 1.38 -4.16
C PRO A 41 -7.17 0.66 -4.85
N ALA A 42 -7.32 -0.64 -4.55
CA ALA A 42 -8.43 -1.47 -5.01
C ALA A 42 -9.44 -1.78 -3.91
N ILE A 43 -9.16 -1.39 -2.67
CA ILE A 43 -9.94 -1.75 -1.50
C ILE A 43 -10.36 -0.47 -0.75
N ASP A 44 -11.63 -0.40 -0.37
CA ASP A 44 -12.19 0.65 0.48
C ASP A 44 -12.66 0.08 1.82
N GLY A 45 -13.29 0.94 2.63
CA GLY A 45 -13.78 0.54 3.95
C GLY A 45 -14.94 -0.46 3.93
N ASP A 46 -15.60 -0.66 2.79
CA ASP A 46 -16.76 -1.56 2.66
C ASP A 46 -16.35 -2.98 2.23
N ASN A 47 -15.11 -3.17 1.76
CA ASN A 47 -14.65 -4.45 1.25
C ASN A 47 -13.24 -4.83 1.73
N ILE A 48 -13.01 -4.71 3.04
CA ILE A 48 -11.71 -4.93 3.68
C ILE A 48 -11.14 -6.32 3.42
N THR A 49 -11.98 -7.32 3.27
CA THR A 49 -11.54 -8.71 3.04
C THR A 49 -11.20 -9.01 1.58
N LYS A 50 -11.46 -8.08 0.67
CA LYS A 50 -11.15 -8.27 -0.75
C LYS A 50 -9.63 -8.28 -0.96
N ILE A 51 -9.17 -9.15 -1.84
CA ILE A 51 -7.75 -9.29 -2.18
C ILE A 51 -7.63 -9.19 -3.70
N ASP A 52 -6.86 -8.20 -4.17
CA ASP A 52 -6.50 -8.11 -5.59
C ASP A 52 -5.25 -8.95 -5.90
N SER A 53 -4.85 -9.01 -7.17
CA SER A 53 -3.71 -9.82 -7.60
C SER A 53 -2.39 -9.34 -6.99
N THR A 54 -2.18 -8.04 -6.85
CA THR A 54 -0.98 -7.48 -6.23
C THR A 54 -0.88 -7.87 -4.76
N GLN A 55 -1.99 -7.75 -4.02
CA GLN A 55 -2.03 -8.13 -2.61
C GLN A 55 -1.90 -9.64 -2.42
N LEU A 56 -2.48 -10.45 -3.32
CA LEU A 56 -2.35 -11.89 -3.29
C LEU A 56 -0.88 -12.32 -3.43
N HIS A 57 -0.17 -11.76 -4.40
CA HIS A 57 1.26 -12.01 -4.56
C HIS A 57 2.05 -11.60 -3.33
N LEU A 58 1.74 -10.43 -2.78
CA LEU A 58 2.40 -9.93 -1.58
C LEU A 58 2.21 -10.88 -0.40
N ILE A 59 0.98 -11.28 -0.11
CA ILE A 59 0.66 -12.17 1.00
C ILE A 59 1.35 -13.53 0.84
N ASN A 60 1.33 -14.09 -0.37
CA ASN A 60 1.96 -15.38 -0.67
C ASN A 60 3.47 -15.38 -0.44
N HIS A 61 4.12 -14.23 -0.55
CA HIS A 61 5.58 -14.11 -0.45
C HIS A 61 6.08 -13.39 0.81
N MET A 62 5.19 -12.96 1.70
CA MET A 62 5.59 -12.21 2.90
C MET A 62 6.63 -12.96 3.74
N LYS A 63 6.40 -14.24 4.03
CA LYS A 63 7.34 -15.03 4.84
C LYS A 63 8.67 -15.25 4.13
N GLU A 64 8.66 -15.46 2.81
CA GLU A 64 9.90 -15.61 2.01
C GLU A 64 10.74 -14.34 2.08
N MET A 65 10.10 -13.17 2.14
CA MET A 65 10.77 -11.88 2.28
C MET A 65 11.11 -11.53 3.73
N GLY A 66 10.73 -12.37 4.68
CA GLY A 66 10.95 -12.10 6.11
C GLY A 66 10.05 -11.01 6.67
N LEU A 67 8.85 -10.79 6.10
CA LEU A 67 7.94 -9.73 6.48
C LEU A 67 6.78 -10.24 7.33
N SER A 68 6.58 -9.62 8.49
CA SER A 68 5.44 -9.87 9.36
C SER A 68 4.28 -8.92 9.09
N GLU A 69 4.56 -7.74 8.55
CA GLU A 69 3.57 -6.70 8.32
C GLU A 69 3.93 -5.91 7.06
N VAL A 70 2.92 -5.61 6.25
CA VAL A 70 3.08 -4.70 5.11
C VAL A 70 1.99 -3.63 5.19
N ARG A 71 2.41 -2.38 5.07
CA ARG A 71 1.55 -1.21 4.98
C ARG A 71 1.52 -0.76 3.53
N ILE A 72 0.37 -0.90 2.87
CA ILE A 72 0.20 -0.56 1.47
C ILE A 72 -0.38 0.85 1.37
N MET A 73 0.36 1.74 0.74
CA MET A 73 -0.04 3.12 0.44
C MET A 73 0.09 3.33 -1.07
N ASN A 74 -0.60 4.32 -1.61
CA ASN A 74 -0.64 4.52 -3.05
C ASN A 74 -0.42 6.00 -3.39
N LEU A 75 0.09 6.28 -4.60
CA LEU A 75 0.25 7.65 -5.08
C LEU A 75 -1.07 8.41 -5.15
N TYR A 76 -2.13 7.70 -5.48
CA TYR A 76 -3.50 8.20 -5.49
C TYR A 76 -4.33 7.47 -4.43
N SER A 77 -5.28 8.14 -3.82
CA SER A 77 -6.08 7.60 -2.72
C SER A 77 -7.48 7.15 -3.11
N GLU A 78 -8.00 7.64 -4.24
CA GLU A 78 -9.37 7.35 -4.65
C GLU A 78 -9.52 5.91 -5.14
N VAL A 79 -10.60 5.25 -4.69
CA VAL A 79 -10.95 3.88 -5.08
C VAL A 79 -11.96 3.93 -6.21
N PHE A 80 -11.68 3.21 -7.31
CA PHE A 80 -12.56 3.13 -8.48
C PHE A 80 -13.05 1.70 -8.65
N GLU A 81 -14.30 1.53 -9.09
CA GLU A 81 -14.86 0.21 -9.40
C GLU A 81 -14.18 -0.44 -10.60
N ARG A 82 -13.70 0.37 -11.53
CA ARG A 82 -12.99 -0.05 -12.74
C ARG A 82 -11.68 0.72 -12.84
N LYS A 83 -10.75 0.22 -13.66
CA LYS A 83 -9.49 0.91 -13.92
C LYS A 83 -9.78 2.37 -14.32
N PRO A 84 -9.27 3.36 -13.57
CA PRO A 84 -9.50 4.76 -13.87
C PRO A 84 -8.79 5.20 -15.14
N THR A 85 -9.36 6.19 -15.82
CA THR A 85 -8.66 6.94 -16.86
C THR A 85 -7.75 7.96 -16.21
N VAL A 86 -6.76 8.45 -16.95
CA VAL A 86 -5.82 9.47 -16.44
C VAL A 86 -6.56 10.72 -15.95
N SER A 87 -7.63 11.13 -16.64
CA SER A 87 -8.40 12.32 -16.28
C SER A 87 -9.19 12.17 -14.97
N GLN A 88 -9.45 10.95 -14.52
CA GLN A 88 -10.14 10.67 -13.24
C GLN A 88 -9.21 10.73 -12.03
N LEU A 89 -7.89 10.65 -12.23
CA LEU A 89 -6.91 10.68 -11.15
C LEU A 89 -6.71 12.11 -10.67
N THR A 90 -6.83 12.33 -9.37
CA THR A 90 -6.68 13.63 -8.73
C THR A 90 -5.64 13.57 -7.62
N TYR A 91 -4.81 14.61 -7.52
CA TYR A 91 -3.83 14.73 -6.44
C TYR A 91 -4.52 14.95 -5.10
N ASP A 92 -4.09 14.20 -4.10
CA ASP A 92 -4.61 14.29 -2.74
C ASP A 92 -3.45 14.66 -1.79
N THR A 93 -3.46 15.91 -1.32
CA THR A 93 -2.44 16.42 -0.39
C THR A 93 -2.42 15.65 0.92
N GLU A 94 -3.60 15.28 1.45
CA GLU A 94 -3.67 14.51 2.69
C GLU A 94 -3.01 13.14 2.53
N ASN A 95 -3.21 12.51 1.37
CA ASN A 95 -2.59 11.23 1.08
C ASN A 95 -1.06 11.35 1.02
N PHE A 96 -0.55 12.38 0.36
CA PHE A 96 0.89 12.63 0.29
C PHE A 96 1.48 12.86 1.69
N GLU A 97 0.82 13.65 2.51
CA GLU A 97 1.24 13.91 3.90
C GLU A 97 1.20 12.63 4.75
N TYR A 98 0.18 11.80 4.55
CA TYR A 98 0.05 10.51 5.23
C TYR A 98 1.24 9.60 4.92
N ILE A 99 1.58 9.46 3.64
CA ILE A 99 2.73 8.64 3.20
C ILE A 99 4.03 9.20 3.75
N SER A 100 4.24 10.51 3.63
CA SER A 100 5.45 11.19 4.10
C SER A 100 5.68 10.96 5.59
N LYS A 101 4.62 11.10 6.39
CA LYS A 101 4.68 10.85 7.82
C LYS A 101 5.01 9.40 8.14
N ALA A 102 4.36 8.45 7.46
CA ALA A 102 4.60 7.03 7.67
C ALA A 102 6.05 6.64 7.35
N VAL A 103 6.59 7.14 6.25
CA VAL A 103 7.98 6.87 5.85
C VAL A 103 8.97 7.51 6.83
N ASN A 104 8.72 8.75 7.26
CA ASN A 104 9.62 9.45 8.17
C ASN A 104 9.63 8.85 9.58
N GLU A 105 8.52 8.25 10.02
CA GLU A 105 8.41 7.60 11.34
C GLU A 105 8.90 6.15 11.33
N ALA A 106 9.14 5.57 10.15
CA ALA A 106 9.54 4.17 10.04
C ALA A 106 10.98 3.96 10.55
N ASP A 107 11.17 2.84 11.26
CA ASP A 107 12.51 2.41 11.67
C ASP A 107 13.26 1.84 10.44
N THR A 108 14.32 2.51 10.03
CA THR A 108 15.10 2.12 8.84
C THR A 108 15.78 0.76 8.97
N ASP A 109 16.03 0.28 10.20
CA ASP A 109 16.69 -1.01 10.43
C ASP A 109 15.73 -2.19 10.29
N SER A 110 14.43 -2.00 10.59
CA SER A 110 13.43 -3.06 10.60
C SER A 110 12.28 -2.85 9.63
N CYS A 111 12.25 -1.73 8.91
CA CYS A 111 11.21 -1.42 7.94
C CYS A 111 11.79 -1.25 6.54
N LYS A 112 11.34 -2.09 5.60
CA LYS A 112 11.72 -2.02 4.19
C LYS A 112 10.77 -1.09 3.45
N LEU A 113 11.28 -0.40 2.43
CA LEU A 113 10.47 0.39 1.51
C LEU A 113 10.42 -0.32 0.16
N ILE A 114 9.22 -0.61 -0.32
CA ILE A 114 8.99 -1.30 -1.59
C ILE A 114 8.25 -0.35 -2.52
N ILE A 115 8.86 -0.02 -3.66
CA ILE A 115 8.25 0.82 -4.68
C ILE A 115 7.60 -0.08 -5.72
N ALA A 116 6.28 -0.04 -5.81
CA ALA A 116 5.49 -0.95 -6.64
C ALA A 116 4.55 -0.23 -7.62
N TYR A 117 4.68 1.09 -7.80
CA TYR A 117 3.85 1.81 -8.77
C TYR A 117 4.30 1.59 -10.23
N GLY A 118 5.48 1.04 -10.46
CA GLY A 118 5.99 0.71 -11.79
C GLY A 118 6.22 1.93 -12.67
N SER A 119 6.18 1.70 -13.99
CA SER A 119 6.28 2.74 -15.01
C SER A 119 4.91 3.12 -15.59
N SER A 120 3.82 2.59 -15.06
CA SER A 120 2.46 2.96 -15.47
C SER A 120 2.27 4.47 -15.33
N LEU A 121 1.58 5.08 -16.29
CA LEU A 121 1.38 6.53 -16.37
C LEU A 121 2.68 7.34 -16.45
N GLY A 122 3.76 6.75 -16.99
CA GLY A 122 5.06 7.42 -17.14
C GLY A 122 5.02 8.69 -17.97
N GLY A 123 4.04 8.84 -18.89
CA GLY A 123 3.82 10.06 -19.67
C GLY A 123 2.92 11.09 -18.97
N ASN A 124 2.36 10.78 -17.80
CA ASN A 124 1.48 11.69 -17.08
C ASN A 124 2.28 12.63 -16.19
N LYS A 125 2.18 13.94 -16.46
CA LYS A 125 2.95 14.97 -15.75
C LYS A 125 2.63 15.01 -14.25
N MET A 126 1.35 14.91 -13.88
CA MET A 126 0.94 14.93 -12.48
C MET A 126 1.52 13.73 -11.72
N THR A 127 1.40 12.54 -12.30
CA THR A 127 1.94 11.31 -11.69
C THR A 127 3.46 11.43 -11.50
N ASN A 128 4.20 11.90 -12.50
CA ASN A 128 5.64 12.07 -12.38
C ASN A 128 6.04 13.10 -11.34
N THR A 129 5.25 14.16 -11.17
CA THR A 129 5.45 15.16 -10.12
C THR A 129 5.26 14.55 -8.74
N ILE A 130 4.21 13.76 -8.55
CA ILE A 130 3.96 13.09 -7.27
C ILE A 130 5.09 12.11 -6.94
N LYS A 131 5.52 11.30 -7.91
CA LYS A 131 6.64 10.36 -7.74
C LYS A 131 7.93 11.09 -7.34
N HIS A 132 8.23 12.17 -8.02
CA HIS A 132 9.42 12.99 -7.73
C HIS A 132 9.38 13.57 -6.32
N ASN A 133 8.26 14.18 -5.95
CA ASN A 133 8.10 14.76 -4.61
C ASN A 133 8.18 13.71 -3.52
N LEU A 134 7.62 12.52 -3.75
CA LEU A 134 7.70 11.41 -2.81
C LEU A 134 9.15 10.96 -2.61
N LEU A 135 9.92 10.81 -3.68
CA LEU A 135 11.32 10.40 -3.60
C LEU A 135 12.20 11.43 -2.88
N THR A 136 11.81 12.70 -2.83
CA THR A 136 12.57 13.72 -2.07
C THR A 136 12.35 13.63 -0.56
N VAL A 137 11.26 13.01 -0.09
CA VAL A 137 10.98 12.83 1.35
C VAL A 137 11.42 11.46 1.88
N ILE A 138 11.78 10.57 0.99
CA ILE A 138 12.32 9.27 1.33
C ILE A 138 13.86 9.39 1.41
#